data_122c8ac24b50ea3ffe46a911ed0f12fd
#
_entry.id   122c8ac24b50ea3ffe46a911ed0f12fd
#
_cell.length_a   1.000
_cell.length_b   1.000
_cell.length_c   1.000
_cell.angle_alpha   90.00
_cell.angle_beta   90.00
_cell.angle_gamma   90.00
#
_symmetry.space_group_name_H-M   'P 1'
#
loop_
_entity.id
_entity.type
_entity.pdbx_description
1 polymer ?
#
loop_
_entity_poly.entity_id
_entity_poly.type
_entity_poly.pdbx_seq_one_letter_code
_entity_poly.pdbx_strand_id
1 'polypeptide(L)'
;KESDIRDLTLNSQGVVQGQKLQNYVNKHIANKPIEQFPIRFAAVATRLDTGRKAEFIKGNAGQAVRASCSIPNVFVPATIGGKQYVDGGLVSPIPVKTAKDMGADIVIAVDISARPVGGRPLNMWGLLDQTINIMGQQSINEELSQATVVIQPKVGHLGTLDLKASNQSILEGEKATQL
;
A
#
# COMPACT_ATOMS: atom_id res chain seq x y z
N LYS A 1 -18.15 5.39 0.99
CA LYS A 1 -18.23 5.38 2.47
C LYS A 1 -17.33 4.26 2.99
N GLU A 2 -16.84 4.35 4.24
CA GLU A 2 -15.99 3.33 4.87
C GLU A 2 -16.63 1.94 4.84
N SER A 3 -17.94 1.85 5.01
CA SER A 3 -18.73 0.62 4.90
C SER A 3 -18.64 -0.07 3.55
N ASP A 4 -18.25 0.66 2.50
CA ASP A 4 -18.25 0.13 1.13
C ASP A 4 -17.01 -0.69 0.82
N ILE A 5 -15.97 -0.61 1.66
CA ILE A 5 -14.68 -1.30 1.48
C ILE A 5 -14.30 -2.26 2.62
N ARG A 6 -15.07 -2.30 3.73
CA ARG A 6 -14.82 -3.21 4.85
C ARG A 6 -15.75 -4.42 4.82
N ASP A 7 -15.17 -5.60 4.82
CA ASP A 7 -15.83 -6.89 5.00
C ASP A 7 -15.16 -7.66 6.14
N LEU A 8 -15.74 -7.53 7.34
CA LEU A 8 -15.25 -8.22 8.52
C LEU A 8 -15.44 -9.73 8.40
N THR A 9 -14.48 -10.49 8.88
CA THR A 9 -14.50 -11.95 8.89
C THR A 9 -13.90 -12.50 10.18
N LEU A 10 -14.30 -13.70 10.56
CA LEU A 10 -13.70 -14.47 11.64
C LEU A 10 -12.67 -15.45 11.04
N ASN A 11 -11.51 -14.91 10.67
CA ASN A 11 -10.43 -15.71 10.10
C ASN A 11 -9.16 -15.55 10.97
N SER A 12 -8.44 -16.65 11.18
CA SER A 12 -7.20 -16.64 11.97
C SER A 12 -6.07 -15.82 11.32
N GLN A 13 -6.15 -15.53 10.03
CA GLN A 13 -5.14 -14.81 9.27
C GLN A 13 -5.44 -13.30 9.11
N GLY A 14 -6.63 -12.84 9.48
CA GLY A 14 -7.02 -11.44 9.38
C GLY A 14 -8.49 -11.21 9.71
N VAL A 15 -8.83 -9.98 10.04
CA VAL A 15 -10.18 -9.57 10.43
C VAL A 15 -10.99 -8.94 9.30
N VAL A 16 -10.36 -8.61 8.17
CA VAL A 16 -10.98 -8.04 6.98
C VAL A 16 -10.70 -8.95 5.78
N GLN A 17 -11.76 -9.36 5.07
CA GLN A 17 -11.63 -10.25 3.90
C GLN A 17 -11.02 -9.54 2.69
N GLY A 18 -11.28 -8.25 2.51
CA GLY A 18 -10.79 -7.42 1.42
C GLY A 18 -11.53 -7.60 0.08
N GLN A 19 -12.57 -8.42 0.04
CA GLN A 19 -13.34 -8.62 -1.19
C GLN A 19 -14.14 -7.37 -1.57
N LYS A 20 -14.66 -6.63 -0.58
CA LYS A 20 -15.34 -5.36 -0.82
C LYS A 20 -14.42 -4.31 -1.42
N LEU A 21 -13.18 -4.22 -0.95
CA LEU A 21 -12.16 -3.35 -1.55
C LEU A 21 -11.91 -3.70 -3.01
N GLN A 22 -11.71 -4.98 -3.31
CA GLN A 22 -11.55 -5.47 -4.68
C GLN A 22 -12.74 -5.10 -5.56
N ASN A 23 -13.97 -5.33 -5.09
CA ASN A 23 -15.19 -5.05 -5.84
C ASN A 23 -15.38 -3.54 -6.04
N TYR A 24 -15.05 -2.74 -5.03
CA TYR A 24 -15.09 -1.28 -5.10
C TYR A 24 -14.18 -0.75 -6.21
N VAL A 25 -12.92 -1.19 -6.23
CA VAL A 25 -11.97 -0.80 -7.29
C VAL A 25 -12.48 -1.23 -8.65
N ASN A 26 -12.84 -2.50 -8.82
CA ASN A 26 -13.31 -3.04 -10.09
C ASN A 26 -14.53 -2.27 -10.64
N LYS A 27 -15.46 -1.90 -9.76
CA LYS A 27 -16.63 -1.09 -10.15
C LYS A 27 -16.23 0.27 -10.72
N HIS A 28 -15.27 0.96 -10.06
CA HIS A 28 -14.85 2.32 -10.47
C HIS A 28 -14.07 2.34 -11.78
N ILE A 29 -13.42 1.25 -12.15
CA ILE A 29 -12.69 1.10 -13.41
C ILE A 29 -13.47 0.28 -14.45
N ALA A 30 -14.78 0.06 -14.24
CA ALA A 30 -15.65 -0.74 -15.12
C ALA A 30 -15.08 -2.14 -15.42
N ASN A 31 -14.46 -2.80 -14.42
CA ASN A 31 -13.77 -4.10 -14.53
C ASN A 31 -12.67 -4.16 -15.61
N LYS A 32 -12.14 -3.01 -16.05
CA LYS A 32 -11.09 -2.97 -17.05
C LYS A 32 -9.82 -3.61 -16.47
N PRO A 33 -9.16 -4.55 -17.17
CA PRO A 33 -7.90 -5.13 -16.74
C PRO A 33 -6.75 -4.12 -16.84
N ILE A 34 -5.70 -4.32 -16.04
CA ILE A 34 -4.58 -3.37 -15.89
C ILE A 34 -3.93 -3.03 -17.23
N GLU A 35 -3.70 -4.02 -18.09
CA GLU A 35 -3.05 -3.86 -19.39
C GLU A 35 -3.86 -3.04 -20.41
N GLN A 36 -5.13 -2.76 -20.11
CA GLN A 36 -6.00 -1.90 -20.94
C GLN A 36 -6.11 -0.47 -20.40
N PHE A 37 -5.37 -0.11 -19.35
CA PHE A 37 -5.39 1.25 -18.83
C PHE A 37 -4.67 2.20 -19.81
N PRO A 38 -5.19 3.43 -20.00
CA PRO A 38 -4.56 4.42 -20.86
C PRO A 38 -3.21 4.91 -20.30
N ILE A 39 -3.02 4.83 -18.99
CA ILE A 39 -1.78 5.13 -18.28
C ILE A 39 -1.27 3.83 -17.67
N ARG A 40 0.00 3.53 -17.84
CA ARG A 40 0.63 2.34 -17.24
C ARG A 40 0.42 2.32 -15.73
N PHE A 41 0.03 1.17 -15.23
CA PHE A 41 -0.23 0.97 -13.80
C PHE A 41 0.43 -0.32 -13.33
N ALA A 42 0.96 -0.30 -12.12
CA ALA A 42 1.38 -1.50 -11.39
C ALA A 42 0.89 -1.43 -9.94
N ALA A 43 0.48 -2.56 -9.40
CA ALA A 43 0.33 -2.75 -7.96
C ALA A 43 1.43 -3.69 -7.46
N VAL A 44 2.08 -3.31 -6.36
CA VAL A 44 3.16 -4.10 -5.75
C VAL A 44 2.62 -4.83 -4.53
N ALA A 45 2.93 -6.12 -4.42
CA ALA A 45 2.61 -6.93 -3.26
C ALA A 45 3.79 -7.82 -2.87
N THR A 46 3.71 -8.43 -1.70
CA THR A 46 4.70 -9.38 -1.21
C THR A 46 4.15 -10.79 -1.32
N ARG A 47 4.86 -11.68 -1.97
CA ARG A 47 4.51 -13.10 -2.04
C ARG A 47 4.77 -13.78 -0.70
N LEU A 48 3.73 -14.32 -0.08
CA LEU A 48 3.78 -14.80 1.32
C LEU A 48 4.73 -16.00 1.50
N ASP A 49 4.78 -16.91 0.52
CA ASP A 49 5.59 -18.13 0.58
C ASP A 49 7.10 -17.91 0.38
N THR A 50 7.49 -16.79 -0.27
CA THR A 50 8.89 -16.52 -0.66
C THR A 50 9.42 -15.20 -0.14
N GLY A 51 8.58 -14.31 0.35
CA GLY A 51 8.96 -12.93 0.71
C GLY A 51 9.35 -12.06 -0.49
N ARG A 52 9.19 -12.54 -1.73
CA ARG A 52 9.60 -11.80 -2.92
C ARG A 52 8.57 -10.75 -3.32
N LYS A 53 9.06 -9.63 -3.85
CA LYS A 53 8.24 -8.62 -4.52
C LYS A 53 7.48 -9.24 -5.69
N ALA A 54 6.21 -8.92 -5.82
CA ALA A 54 5.36 -9.25 -6.96
C ALA A 54 4.77 -7.97 -7.53
N GLU A 55 4.86 -7.81 -8.84
CA GLU A 55 4.37 -6.65 -9.58
C GLU A 55 3.23 -7.08 -10.49
N PHE A 56 2.05 -6.56 -10.23
CA PHE A 56 0.85 -6.82 -11.03
C PHE A 56 0.68 -5.72 -12.05
N ILE A 57 1.11 -5.98 -13.28
CA ILE A 57 1.03 -5.07 -14.44
C ILE A 57 -0.03 -5.51 -15.46
N LYS A 58 -0.75 -6.59 -15.16
CA LYS A 58 -1.83 -7.15 -15.98
C LYS A 58 -2.84 -7.91 -15.15
N GLY A 59 -4.01 -8.16 -15.71
CA GLY A 59 -5.10 -8.90 -15.07
C GLY A 59 -6.03 -7.99 -14.26
N ASN A 60 -6.73 -8.57 -13.27
CA ASN A 60 -7.74 -7.86 -12.50
C ASN A 60 -7.13 -6.82 -11.55
N ALA A 61 -7.38 -5.54 -11.81
CA ALA A 61 -6.80 -4.44 -11.04
C ALA A 61 -7.30 -4.40 -9.59
N GLY A 62 -8.58 -4.66 -9.35
CA GLY A 62 -9.12 -4.72 -7.99
C GLY A 62 -8.47 -5.83 -7.16
N GLN A 63 -8.19 -6.98 -7.77
CA GLN A 63 -7.49 -8.07 -7.11
C GLN A 63 -6.03 -7.71 -6.80
N ALA A 64 -5.36 -7.04 -7.74
CA ALA A 64 -3.99 -6.56 -7.56
C ALA A 64 -3.90 -5.49 -6.45
N VAL A 65 -4.82 -4.53 -6.42
CA VAL A 65 -4.92 -3.50 -5.37
C VAL A 65 -5.22 -4.14 -4.01
N ARG A 66 -6.16 -5.11 -3.95
CA ARG A 66 -6.42 -5.86 -2.72
C ARG A 66 -5.17 -6.54 -2.20
N ALA A 67 -4.39 -7.21 -3.05
CA ALA A 67 -3.14 -7.85 -2.66
C ALA A 67 -2.13 -6.84 -2.11
N SER A 68 -1.99 -5.69 -2.80
CA SER A 68 -1.10 -4.60 -2.39
C SER A 68 -1.47 -3.96 -1.05
N CYS A 69 -2.75 -3.99 -0.67
CA CYS A 69 -3.26 -3.43 0.58
C CYS A 69 -3.50 -4.49 1.67
N SER A 70 -3.07 -5.74 1.47
CA SER A 70 -3.33 -6.82 2.43
C SER A 70 -2.34 -6.80 3.60
N ILE A 71 -2.48 -5.79 4.49
CA ILE A 71 -1.68 -5.64 5.70
C ILE A 71 -1.81 -6.90 6.56
N PRO A 72 -0.70 -7.57 6.94
CA PRO A 72 -0.73 -8.77 7.76
C PRO A 72 -1.51 -8.59 9.06
N ASN A 73 -2.23 -9.61 9.47
CA ASN A 73 -3.13 -9.65 10.63
C ASN A 73 -4.36 -8.73 10.55
N VAL A 74 -4.39 -7.73 9.66
CA VAL A 74 -5.56 -6.88 9.39
C VAL A 74 -6.39 -7.49 8.28
N PHE A 75 -5.77 -7.74 7.13
CA PHE A 75 -6.43 -8.36 5.99
C PHE A 75 -6.06 -9.85 5.87
N VAL A 76 -7.01 -10.63 5.44
CA VAL A 76 -6.74 -12.00 4.97
C VAL A 76 -5.87 -11.91 3.70
N PRO A 77 -4.76 -12.67 3.62
CA PRO A 77 -3.91 -12.67 2.43
C PRO A 77 -4.71 -12.88 1.15
N ALA A 78 -4.40 -12.09 0.12
CA ALA A 78 -5.08 -12.21 -1.17
C ALA A 78 -4.55 -13.43 -1.95
N THR A 79 -5.43 -14.27 -2.44
CA THR A 79 -5.03 -15.42 -3.28
C THR A 79 -5.20 -15.09 -4.75
N ILE A 80 -4.10 -15.14 -5.51
CA ILE A 80 -4.06 -14.90 -6.95
C ILE A 80 -3.28 -16.04 -7.62
N GLY A 81 -3.91 -16.74 -8.55
CA GLY A 81 -3.27 -17.87 -9.24
C GLY A 81 -2.76 -18.97 -8.29
N GLY A 82 -3.50 -19.25 -7.22
CA GLY A 82 -3.14 -20.24 -6.20
C GLY A 82 -2.00 -19.85 -5.26
N LYS A 83 -1.50 -18.60 -5.34
CA LYS A 83 -0.44 -18.06 -4.47
C LYS A 83 -1.02 -16.99 -3.55
N GLN A 84 -0.49 -16.91 -2.33
CA GLN A 84 -0.92 -15.92 -1.36
C GLN A 84 -0.01 -14.68 -1.39
N TYR A 85 -0.63 -13.50 -1.26
CA TYR A 85 0.03 -12.21 -1.28
C TYR A 85 -0.43 -11.37 -0.10
N VAL A 86 0.50 -10.61 0.44
CA VAL A 86 0.30 -9.61 1.48
C VAL A 86 0.84 -8.26 1.02
N ASP A 87 0.68 -7.23 1.84
CA ASP A 87 1.02 -5.85 1.54
C ASP A 87 2.42 -5.68 0.89
N GLY A 88 2.47 -4.84 -0.12
CA GLY A 88 3.71 -4.53 -0.84
C GLY A 88 4.71 -3.73 0.00
N GLY A 89 4.22 -3.00 1.00
CA GLY A 89 5.05 -2.20 1.91
C GLY A 89 6.06 -3.01 2.72
N LEU A 90 5.90 -4.35 2.80
CA LEU A 90 6.90 -5.21 3.45
C LEU A 90 8.23 -5.30 2.68
N VAL A 91 8.20 -5.12 1.36
CA VAL A 91 9.39 -5.30 0.49
C VAL A 91 9.71 -4.09 -0.39
N SER A 92 8.72 -3.26 -0.71
CA SER A 92 8.89 -2.07 -1.54
C SER A 92 7.80 -1.03 -1.17
N PRO A 93 7.98 -0.31 -0.04
CA PRO A 93 6.98 0.63 0.46
C PRO A 93 6.71 1.79 -0.50
N ILE A 94 7.74 2.22 -1.22
CA ILE A 94 7.68 3.32 -2.20
C ILE A 94 8.31 2.80 -3.50
N PRO A 95 7.56 2.17 -4.42
CA PRO A 95 8.08 1.35 -5.51
C PRO A 95 8.67 2.18 -6.68
N VAL A 96 9.67 3.02 -6.40
CA VAL A 96 10.38 3.86 -7.37
C VAL A 96 11.04 3.01 -8.45
N LYS A 97 11.71 1.92 -8.03
CA LYS A 97 12.34 1.00 -8.99
C LYS A 97 11.32 0.40 -9.95
N THR A 98 10.15 -0.02 -9.46
CA THR A 98 9.08 -0.55 -10.32
C THR A 98 8.65 0.49 -11.37
N ALA A 99 8.47 1.76 -10.99
CA ALA A 99 8.12 2.83 -11.94
C ALA A 99 9.20 3.01 -13.01
N LYS A 100 10.48 2.99 -12.64
CA LYS A 100 11.61 3.05 -13.60
C LYS A 100 11.65 1.85 -14.53
N ASP A 101 11.50 0.66 -14.00
CA ASP A 101 11.46 -0.60 -14.79
C ASP A 101 10.28 -0.61 -15.78
N MET A 102 9.21 0.14 -15.49
CA MET A 102 8.10 0.40 -16.40
C MET A 102 8.39 1.49 -17.45
N GLY A 103 9.56 2.10 -17.42
CA GLY A 103 10.01 3.10 -18.40
C GLY A 103 9.73 4.56 -18.02
N ALA A 104 9.62 4.88 -16.72
CA ALA A 104 9.52 6.26 -16.27
C ALA A 104 10.91 6.93 -16.22
N ASP A 105 11.10 8.03 -16.95
CA ASP A 105 12.31 8.85 -16.90
C ASP A 105 12.32 9.76 -15.67
N ILE A 106 11.14 10.24 -15.28
CA ILE A 106 10.92 11.08 -14.10
C ILE A 106 10.01 10.33 -13.13
N VAL A 107 10.45 10.13 -11.91
CA VAL A 107 9.68 9.49 -10.86
C VAL A 107 9.44 10.45 -9.72
N ILE A 108 8.16 10.76 -9.45
CA ILE A 108 7.71 11.52 -8.29
C ILE A 108 7.30 10.51 -7.22
N ALA A 109 8.07 10.41 -6.15
CA ALA A 109 7.78 9.54 -5.02
C ALA A 109 7.00 10.31 -3.95
N VAL A 110 5.90 9.75 -3.47
CA VAL A 110 5.15 10.29 -2.34
C VAL A 110 5.41 9.40 -1.12
N ASP A 111 6.19 9.91 -0.17
CA ASP A 111 6.55 9.21 1.06
C ASP A 111 5.58 9.57 2.18
N ILE A 112 4.67 8.69 2.48
CA ILE A 112 3.73 8.76 3.60
C ILE A 112 4.12 7.84 4.75
N SER A 113 5.32 7.27 4.73
CA SER A 113 5.77 6.32 5.74
C SER A 113 5.87 6.98 7.12
N ALA A 114 5.40 6.25 8.14
CA ALA A 114 5.58 6.67 9.52
C ALA A 114 7.05 6.50 9.93
N ARG A 115 7.62 7.53 10.54
CA ARG A 115 8.92 7.42 11.18
C ARG A 115 8.74 6.83 12.58
N PRO A 116 9.64 5.95 13.06
CA PRO A 116 9.57 5.44 14.43
C PRO A 116 9.56 6.59 15.43
N VAL A 117 8.53 6.65 16.27
CA VAL A 117 8.40 7.68 17.32
C VAL A 117 8.61 7.00 18.65
N GLY A 118 9.67 7.39 19.38
CA GLY A 118 9.92 6.91 20.73
C GLY A 118 8.94 7.47 21.77
N GLY A 119 8.79 6.75 22.90
CA GLY A 119 8.12 7.29 24.10
C GLY A 119 6.60 7.11 24.16
N ARG A 120 5.95 6.47 23.20
CA ARG A 120 4.51 6.14 23.30
C ARG A 120 4.31 4.68 23.70
N PRO A 121 3.43 4.38 24.68
CA PRO A 121 3.01 3.01 24.93
C PRO A 121 2.26 2.50 23.70
N LEU A 122 2.75 1.43 23.08
CA LEU A 122 2.15 0.82 21.91
C LEU A 122 1.28 -0.36 22.35
N ASN A 123 0.05 -0.43 21.85
CA ASN A 123 -0.70 -1.66 21.89
C ASN A 123 -0.08 -2.68 20.89
N MET A 124 -0.55 -3.91 20.90
CA MET A 124 -0.01 -4.98 20.06
C MET A 124 0.00 -4.61 18.55
N TRP A 125 -1.03 -3.92 18.07
CA TRP A 125 -1.12 -3.45 16.69
C TRP A 125 -0.12 -2.34 16.38
N GLY A 126 0.03 -1.38 17.27
CA GLY A 126 1.02 -0.31 17.13
C GLY A 126 2.45 -0.82 17.18
N LEU A 127 2.73 -1.86 17.98
CA LEU A 127 4.05 -2.50 18.00
C LEU A 127 4.34 -3.22 16.69
N LEU A 128 3.36 -3.93 16.12
CA LEU A 128 3.52 -4.57 14.82
C LEU A 128 3.77 -3.56 13.70
N ASP A 129 2.96 -2.49 13.64
CA ASP A 129 3.12 -1.40 12.68
C ASP A 129 4.50 -0.74 12.79
N GLN A 130 4.94 -0.42 13.99
CA GLN A 130 6.27 0.15 14.22
C GLN A 130 7.39 -0.82 13.83
N THR A 131 7.23 -2.12 14.09
CA THR A 131 8.21 -3.13 13.68
C THR A 131 8.35 -3.18 12.17
N ILE A 132 7.24 -3.21 11.44
CA ILE A 132 7.23 -3.17 9.96
C ILE A 132 7.89 -1.88 9.46
N ASN A 133 7.57 -0.74 10.06
CA ASN A 133 8.16 0.55 9.70
C ASN A 133 9.68 0.59 9.94
N ILE A 134 10.17 0.03 11.04
CA ILE A 134 11.61 -0.06 11.32
C ILE A 134 12.31 -0.95 10.27
N MET A 135 11.75 -2.11 9.98
CA MET A 135 12.29 -3.03 8.98
C MET A 135 12.30 -2.45 7.56
N GLY A 136 11.29 -1.65 7.23
CA GLY A 136 11.15 -0.99 5.93
C GLY A 136 12.06 0.21 5.70
N GLN A 137 12.69 0.79 6.74
CA GLN A 137 13.45 2.04 6.61
C GLN A 137 14.58 1.98 5.59
N GLN A 138 15.33 0.88 5.55
CA GLN A 138 16.42 0.73 4.59
C GLN A 138 15.87 0.70 3.16
N SER A 139 14.84 -0.09 2.91
CA SER A 139 14.19 -0.16 1.60
C SER A 139 13.61 1.18 1.17
N ILE A 140 12.97 1.92 2.10
CA ILE A 140 12.46 3.27 1.85
C ILE A 140 13.60 4.20 1.39
N ASN A 141 14.71 4.23 2.12
CA ASN A 141 15.83 5.11 1.80
C ASN A 141 16.46 4.76 0.44
N GLU A 142 16.63 3.48 0.13
CA GLU A 142 17.13 3.01 -1.16
C GLU A 142 16.21 3.41 -2.32
N GLU A 143 14.90 3.25 -2.18
CA GLU A 143 13.91 3.63 -3.19
C GLU A 143 13.86 5.16 -3.37
N LEU A 144 13.80 5.92 -2.27
CA LEU A 144 13.77 7.39 -2.32
C LEU A 144 15.03 7.99 -2.96
N SER A 145 16.21 7.39 -2.76
CA SER A 145 17.45 7.85 -3.37
C SER A 145 17.43 7.80 -4.89
N GLN A 146 16.54 7.00 -5.46
CA GLN A 146 16.36 6.82 -6.90
C GLN A 146 15.22 7.67 -7.48
N ALA A 147 14.42 8.33 -6.65
CA ALA A 147 13.34 9.19 -7.11
C ALA A 147 13.92 10.51 -7.68
N THR A 148 13.23 11.07 -8.68
CA THR A 148 13.57 12.38 -9.22
C THR A 148 13.07 13.49 -8.30
N VAL A 149 11.88 13.33 -7.75
CA VAL A 149 11.25 14.24 -6.79
C VAL A 149 10.68 13.41 -5.64
N VAL A 150 10.84 13.90 -4.41
CA VAL A 150 10.25 13.29 -3.22
C VAL A 150 9.30 14.28 -2.57
N ILE A 151 8.06 13.89 -2.40
CA ILE A 151 7.02 14.64 -1.70
C ILE A 151 6.75 13.93 -0.37
N GLN A 152 6.86 14.65 0.76
CA GLN A 152 6.68 14.09 2.10
C GLN A 152 5.58 14.82 2.87
N PRO A 153 4.31 14.42 2.72
CA PRO A 153 3.21 14.94 3.53
C PRO A 153 3.42 14.64 5.02
N LYS A 154 3.07 15.59 5.89
CA LYS A 154 3.23 15.42 7.36
C LYS A 154 2.10 14.57 7.95
N VAL A 155 1.98 13.32 7.53
CA VAL A 155 0.90 12.40 7.94
C VAL A 155 1.37 11.28 8.90
N GLY A 156 2.65 11.18 9.22
CA GLY A 156 3.22 10.12 10.06
C GLY A 156 2.68 10.03 11.49
N HIS A 157 1.90 11.01 11.95
CA HIS A 157 1.19 11.00 13.23
C HIS A 157 -0.22 10.39 13.14
N LEU A 158 -0.74 10.18 11.93
CA LEU A 158 -2.04 9.58 11.67
C LEU A 158 -1.91 8.05 11.66
N GLY A 159 -2.87 7.38 12.26
CA GLY A 159 -2.90 5.91 12.24
C GLY A 159 -3.22 5.38 10.84
N THR A 160 -2.53 4.33 10.40
CA THR A 160 -2.71 3.71 9.07
C THR A 160 -4.16 3.30 8.78
N LEU A 161 -4.95 3.00 9.81
CA LEU A 161 -6.36 2.61 9.70
C LEU A 161 -7.34 3.72 10.11
N ASP A 162 -6.86 4.95 10.38
CA ASP A 162 -7.71 6.08 10.76
C ASP A 162 -8.32 6.76 9.53
N LEU A 163 -9.40 6.19 9.02
CA LEU A 163 -10.13 6.75 7.88
C LEU A 163 -10.88 8.06 8.22
N LYS A 164 -11.00 8.43 9.50
CA LYS A 164 -11.59 9.71 9.90
C LYS A 164 -10.66 10.89 9.64
N ALA A 165 -9.35 10.62 9.59
CA ALA A 165 -8.33 11.62 9.29
C ALA A 165 -8.13 11.89 7.78
N SER A 166 -9.00 11.37 6.91
CA SER A 166 -8.85 11.48 5.45
C SER A 166 -8.75 12.93 4.96
N ASN A 167 -9.59 13.84 5.47
CA ASN A 167 -9.53 15.26 5.09
C ASN A 167 -8.20 15.92 5.50
N GLN A 168 -7.68 15.58 6.67
CA GLN A 168 -6.37 16.07 7.11
C GLN A 168 -5.25 15.53 6.23
N SER A 169 -5.30 14.26 5.86
CA SER A 169 -4.31 13.65 4.96
C SER A 169 -4.30 14.31 3.59
N ILE A 170 -5.47 14.65 3.03
CA ILE A 170 -5.59 15.37 1.76
C ILE A 170 -4.94 16.75 1.86
N LEU A 171 -5.27 17.53 2.91
CA LEU A 171 -4.69 18.86 3.12
C LEU A 171 -3.16 18.84 3.28
N GLU A 172 -2.62 17.85 4.00
CA GLU A 172 -1.16 17.70 4.14
C GLU A 172 -0.50 17.30 2.80
N GLY A 173 -1.20 16.51 1.96
CA GLY A 173 -0.75 16.21 0.60
C GLY A 173 -0.70 17.47 -0.27
N GLU A 174 -1.76 18.28 -0.27
CA GLU A 174 -1.82 19.55 -0.99
C GLU A 174 -0.70 20.51 -0.55
N LYS A 175 -0.50 20.69 0.76
CA LYS A 175 0.59 21.54 1.29
C LYS A 175 1.97 21.07 0.86
N ALA A 176 2.20 19.75 0.88
CA ALA A 176 3.50 19.18 0.54
C ALA A 176 3.83 19.30 -0.95
N THR A 177 2.85 19.57 -1.81
CA THR A 177 3.02 19.76 -3.26
C THR A 177 3.10 21.23 -3.67
N GLN A 178 2.78 22.17 -2.79
CA GLN A 178 2.96 23.60 -3.00
C GLN A 178 4.43 23.93 -2.77
N LEU A 179 5.19 24.10 -3.87
CA LEU A 179 6.57 24.60 -3.88
C LEU A 179 6.59 26.12 -3.92
#